data_42e8ff9d0430bcc9fb7ccd4ce6f3107e
#
_entry.id   42e8ff9d0430bcc9fb7ccd4ce6f3107e
#
_cell.length_a   1.000
_cell.length_b   1.000
_cell.length_c   1.000
_cell.angle_alpha   90.00
_cell.angle_beta   90.00
_cell.angle_gamma   90.00
#
_symmetry.space_group_name_H-M   'P 1'
#
loop_
_entity.id
_entity.type
_entity.pdbx_description
1 polymer ?
#
loop_
_entity_poly.entity_id
_entity_poly.type
_entity_poly.pdbx_seq_one_letter_code
_entity_poly.pdbx_strand_id
1 'polypeptide(L)'
;MQSNLSQQKENTTTVKEKTVQIQVEQSSYDVVIIGAGAAGLSAALGLVKSEEYKALKSQGKQPKILVICKLQALRSHTGSAEGGIAASLGNIEKDCWQWHYYDTVHGGDWLSDQDAAKMLAKEARDTVIELEHFGVAFSRTEDGHINQRFFGGHTADFGQQPIRRAAYAADRIGHQILYSLWQKCIEENIKIEEDIYVTDLAINHKSNSVEGIIALNEKSGKVEKICARNVLIATGGAGRLF
;
A
#
# COMPACT_ATOMS: atom_id res chain seq x y z
N MET A 1 -3.15 -61.37 46.95
CA MET A 1 -3.86 -60.71 45.87
C MET A 1 -2.97 -59.59 45.36
N GLN A 2 -2.36 -59.81 44.20
CA GLN A 2 -1.36 -58.92 43.62
C GLN A 2 -2.06 -57.88 42.79
N SER A 3 -1.71 -56.61 43.00
CA SER A 3 -2.17 -55.46 42.26
C SER A 3 -1.29 -55.21 41.02
N ASN A 4 -1.85 -55.32 39.84
CA ASN A 4 -1.22 -54.92 38.59
C ASN A 4 -1.35 -53.42 38.42
N LEU A 5 -0.27 -52.67 38.56
CA LEU A 5 -0.15 -51.30 38.10
C LEU A 5 0.45 -51.34 36.68
N SER A 6 -0.40 -51.11 35.72
CA SER A 6 -0.03 -50.95 34.31
C SER A 6 0.76 -49.66 34.11
N GLN A 7 1.97 -49.81 33.60
CA GLN A 7 2.84 -48.73 33.15
C GLN A 7 2.21 -48.02 31.92
N GLN A 8 1.80 -46.78 32.06
CA GLN A 8 1.58 -45.90 30.95
C GLN A 8 2.94 -45.45 30.39
N LYS A 9 3.26 -45.93 29.19
CA LYS A 9 4.38 -45.41 28.43
C LYS A 9 3.99 -44.02 27.93
N GLU A 10 4.64 -42.98 28.43
CA GLU A 10 4.64 -41.66 27.83
C GLU A 10 5.29 -41.72 26.43
N ASN A 11 4.49 -41.58 25.40
CA ASN A 11 4.98 -41.39 24.06
C ASN A 11 5.47 -39.92 23.91
N THR A 12 6.73 -39.71 24.25
CA THR A 12 7.41 -38.43 23.95
C THR A 12 7.66 -38.37 22.44
N THR A 13 6.78 -37.68 21.73
CA THR A 13 6.98 -37.40 20.30
C THR A 13 8.09 -36.34 20.18
N THR A 14 9.29 -36.78 19.90
CA THR A 14 10.43 -35.90 19.63
C THR A 14 10.15 -35.20 18.27
N VAL A 15 9.71 -33.96 18.31
CA VAL A 15 9.67 -33.11 17.12
C VAL A 15 11.13 -32.83 16.74
N LYS A 16 11.60 -33.42 15.64
CA LYS A 16 12.88 -33.05 15.06
C LYS A 16 12.78 -31.64 14.60
N GLU A 17 13.50 -30.73 15.22
CA GLU A 17 13.68 -29.37 14.73
C GLU A 17 14.23 -29.41 13.30
N LYS A 18 13.40 -29.08 12.33
CA LYS A 18 13.85 -28.89 10.95
C LYS A 18 14.51 -27.52 10.89
N THR A 19 15.82 -27.49 10.77
CA THR A 19 16.57 -26.26 10.50
C THR A 19 16.12 -25.72 9.14
N VAL A 20 15.48 -24.57 9.14
CA VAL A 20 15.11 -23.86 7.89
C VAL A 20 16.38 -23.21 7.34
N GLN A 21 16.76 -23.59 6.13
CA GLN A 21 17.88 -22.93 5.44
C GLN A 21 17.37 -21.69 4.75
N ILE A 22 17.87 -20.53 5.20
CA ILE A 22 17.58 -19.23 4.57
C ILE A 22 18.58 -19.03 3.42
N GLN A 23 18.04 -18.88 2.20
CA GLN A 23 18.85 -18.50 1.06
C GLN A 23 19.02 -16.98 1.05
N VAL A 24 20.25 -16.50 0.95
CA VAL A 24 20.54 -15.07 0.82
C VAL A 24 20.56 -14.72 -0.67
N GLU A 25 19.65 -13.89 -1.10
CA GLU A 25 19.69 -13.35 -2.46
C GLU A 25 20.94 -12.48 -2.63
N GLN A 26 21.69 -12.67 -3.70
CA GLN A 26 22.89 -11.90 -3.97
C GLN A 26 22.59 -10.48 -4.46
N SER A 27 21.38 -10.21 -4.90
CA SER A 27 20.96 -8.88 -5.35
C SER A 27 20.59 -7.99 -4.16
N SER A 28 21.22 -6.82 -4.10
CA SER A 28 20.88 -5.77 -3.14
C SER A 28 20.04 -4.70 -3.82
N TYR A 29 18.97 -4.28 -3.16
CA TYR A 29 18.09 -3.20 -3.59
C TYR A 29 18.38 -1.92 -2.79
N ASP A 30 18.16 -0.77 -3.41
CA ASP A 30 18.24 0.51 -2.70
C ASP A 30 16.96 0.71 -1.86
N VAL A 31 15.81 0.29 -2.41
CA VAL A 31 14.52 0.32 -1.71
C VAL A 31 13.72 -0.96 -1.99
N VAL A 32 13.22 -1.59 -0.93
CA VAL A 32 12.19 -2.63 -1.00
C VAL A 32 10.90 -2.08 -0.42
N ILE A 33 9.82 -2.19 -1.17
CA ILE A 33 8.47 -1.75 -0.78
C ILE A 33 7.61 -3.00 -0.57
N ILE A 34 7.08 -3.17 0.63
CA ILE A 34 6.25 -4.30 1.02
C ILE A 34 4.77 -3.91 0.85
N GLY A 35 4.15 -4.40 -0.21
CA GLY A 35 2.76 -4.16 -0.55
C GLY A 35 2.60 -3.43 -1.89
N ALA A 36 1.81 -4.00 -2.80
CA ALA A 36 1.49 -3.45 -4.13
C ALA A 36 0.08 -2.84 -4.18
N GLY A 37 -0.36 -2.22 -3.09
CA GLY A 37 -1.56 -1.39 -3.07
C GLY A 37 -1.27 0.04 -3.56
N ALA A 38 -2.27 0.92 -3.50
CA ALA A 38 -2.10 2.33 -3.92
C ALA A 38 -0.90 2.98 -3.24
N ALA A 39 -0.73 2.80 -1.93
CA ALA A 39 0.38 3.40 -1.18
C ALA A 39 1.75 2.92 -1.69
N GLY A 40 1.94 1.60 -1.87
CA GLY A 40 3.23 1.05 -2.31
C GLY A 40 3.57 1.40 -3.75
N LEU A 41 2.59 1.31 -4.66
CA LEU A 41 2.80 1.66 -6.07
C LEU A 41 3.03 3.17 -6.25
N SER A 42 2.28 4.02 -5.54
CA SER A 42 2.51 5.47 -5.55
C SER A 42 3.86 5.85 -4.98
N ALA A 43 4.31 5.18 -3.89
CA ALA A 43 5.64 5.40 -3.33
C ALA A 43 6.75 5.03 -4.33
N ALA A 44 6.61 3.90 -5.03
CA ALA A 44 7.55 3.49 -6.07
C ALA A 44 7.62 4.51 -7.21
N LEU A 45 6.46 5.01 -7.68
CA LEU A 45 6.38 6.06 -8.71
C LEU A 45 6.96 7.39 -8.22
N GLY A 46 6.68 7.77 -6.97
CA GLY A 46 7.26 8.97 -6.35
C GLY A 46 8.78 8.91 -6.29
N LEU A 47 9.36 7.75 -5.98
CA LEU A 47 10.81 7.56 -5.98
C LEU A 47 11.42 7.80 -7.37
N VAL A 48 10.87 7.20 -8.44
CA VAL A 48 11.44 7.37 -9.80
C VAL A 48 11.23 8.78 -10.35
N LYS A 49 10.25 9.51 -9.84
CA LYS A 49 10.01 10.91 -10.20
C LYS A 49 10.85 11.90 -9.40
N SER A 50 11.48 11.48 -8.29
CA SER A 50 12.27 12.35 -7.43
C SER A 50 13.49 12.90 -8.16
N GLU A 51 13.93 14.10 -7.78
CA GLU A 51 15.10 14.73 -8.37
C GLU A 51 16.38 13.94 -8.04
N GLU A 52 16.43 13.32 -6.86
CA GLU A 52 17.55 12.46 -6.43
C GLU A 52 17.69 11.23 -7.33
N TYR A 53 16.58 10.56 -7.65
CA TYR A 53 16.59 9.40 -8.56
C TYR A 53 17.05 9.81 -9.97
N LYS A 54 16.52 10.90 -10.50
CA LYS A 54 16.90 11.45 -11.79
C LYS A 54 18.38 11.85 -11.84
N ALA A 55 18.88 12.49 -10.78
CA ALA A 55 20.29 12.86 -10.64
C ALA A 55 21.20 11.62 -10.60
N LEU A 56 20.82 10.56 -9.89
CA LEU A 56 21.58 9.30 -9.89
C LEU A 56 21.58 8.67 -11.29
N LYS A 57 20.43 8.64 -11.96
CA LYS A 57 20.31 8.08 -13.32
C LYS A 57 21.15 8.84 -14.33
N SER A 58 21.22 10.16 -14.25
CA SER A 58 22.08 11.00 -15.13
C SER A 58 23.58 10.76 -14.91
N GLN A 59 23.98 10.25 -13.72
CA GLN A 59 25.34 9.83 -13.40
C GLN A 59 25.64 8.38 -13.85
N GLY A 60 24.72 7.73 -14.60
CA GLY A 60 24.87 6.33 -15.02
C GLY A 60 24.58 5.30 -13.92
N LYS A 61 24.09 5.72 -12.74
CA LYS A 61 23.65 4.83 -11.68
C LYS A 61 22.19 4.43 -11.94
N GLN A 62 21.85 3.19 -11.63
CA GLN A 62 20.46 2.70 -11.72
C GLN A 62 20.01 2.24 -10.32
N PRO A 63 19.37 3.13 -9.53
CA PRO A 63 18.83 2.73 -8.24
C PRO A 63 17.81 1.61 -8.43
N LYS A 64 17.95 0.55 -7.62
CA LYS A 64 17.11 -0.64 -7.72
C LYS A 64 15.95 -0.55 -6.74
N ILE A 65 14.74 -0.44 -7.27
CA ILE A 65 13.50 -0.47 -6.50
C ILE A 65 12.82 -1.81 -6.74
N LEU A 66 12.35 -2.44 -5.65
CA LEU A 66 11.59 -3.67 -5.68
C LEU A 66 10.29 -3.48 -4.91
N VAL A 67 9.16 -3.77 -5.55
CA VAL A 67 7.86 -3.89 -4.90
C VAL A 67 7.55 -5.37 -4.71
N ILE A 68 7.15 -5.75 -3.51
CA ILE A 68 6.82 -7.15 -3.17
C ILE A 68 5.37 -7.22 -2.69
N CYS A 69 4.65 -8.24 -3.14
CA CYS A 69 3.31 -8.53 -2.65
C CYS A 69 3.07 -10.04 -2.46
N LYS A 70 2.27 -10.36 -1.45
CA LYS A 70 1.92 -11.75 -1.10
C LYS A 70 0.97 -12.43 -2.09
N LEU A 71 0.29 -11.65 -2.91
CA LEU A 71 -0.62 -12.10 -3.98
C LEU A 71 -0.25 -11.34 -5.25
N GLN A 72 -0.99 -11.56 -6.32
CA GLN A 72 -0.89 -10.71 -7.51
C GLN A 72 -1.13 -9.25 -7.16
N ALA A 73 -0.37 -8.34 -7.75
CA ALA A 73 -0.43 -6.89 -7.47
C ALA A 73 -1.85 -6.32 -7.60
N LEU A 74 -2.61 -6.77 -8.61
CA LEU A 74 -3.99 -6.33 -8.86
C LEU A 74 -5.03 -6.95 -7.89
N ARG A 75 -4.60 -7.74 -6.91
CA ARG A 75 -5.44 -8.30 -5.83
C ARG A 75 -5.36 -7.48 -4.54
N SER A 76 -4.71 -6.34 -4.55
CA SER A 76 -4.69 -5.43 -3.42
C SER A 76 -6.09 -4.95 -3.03
N HIS A 77 -6.30 -4.68 -1.74
CA HIS A 77 -7.58 -4.15 -1.22
C HIS A 77 -7.99 -2.82 -1.87
N THR A 78 -7.04 -2.03 -2.36
CA THR A 78 -7.32 -0.84 -3.18
C THR A 78 -8.28 -1.12 -4.32
N GLY A 79 -8.13 -2.29 -4.99
CA GLY A 79 -9.00 -2.69 -6.09
C GLY A 79 -10.47 -2.92 -5.72
N SER A 80 -10.78 -3.08 -4.44
CA SER A 80 -12.14 -3.31 -3.92
C SER A 80 -12.90 -2.01 -3.62
N ALA A 81 -12.29 -0.84 -3.80
CA ALA A 81 -12.96 0.44 -3.56
C ALA A 81 -13.97 0.76 -4.67
N GLU A 82 -15.23 0.98 -4.30
CA GLU A 82 -16.33 1.26 -5.23
C GLU A 82 -16.85 2.71 -5.08
N GLY A 83 -16.77 3.27 -3.87
CA GLY A 83 -17.38 4.54 -3.50
C GLY A 83 -16.88 5.76 -4.25
N GLY A 84 -15.60 5.87 -4.46
CA GLY A 84 -14.91 7.03 -5.02
C GLY A 84 -13.67 7.38 -4.22
N ILE A 85 -12.92 8.36 -4.71
CA ILE A 85 -11.85 9.02 -4.01
C ILE A 85 -12.28 10.43 -3.61
N ALA A 86 -12.22 10.75 -2.32
CA ALA A 86 -12.62 12.04 -1.81
C ALA A 86 -11.59 13.12 -2.16
N ALA A 87 -12.04 14.16 -2.85
CA ALA A 87 -11.20 15.33 -3.17
C ALA A 87 -12.07 16.57 -3.36
N SER A 88 -11.68 17.69 -2.76
CA SER A 88 -12.39 18.96 -2.91
C SER A 88 -12.07 19.60 -4.26
N LEU A 89 -12.60 19.03 -5.35
CA LEU A 89 -12.34 19.53 -6.72
C LEU A 89 -13.10 20.82 -7.00
N GLY A 90 -14.31 20.96 -6.44
CA GLY A 90 -15.17 22.10 -6.71
C GLY A 90 -15.78 22.09 -8.11
N ASN A 91 -15.83 20.95 -8.78
CA ASN A 91 -16.32 20.83 -10.16
C ASN A 91 -17.85 20.90 -10.27
N ILE A 92 -18.56 20.42 -9.27
CA ILE A 92 -20.03 20.32 -9.27
C ILE A 92 -20.63 21.45 -8.43
N GLU A 93 -20.04 21.72 -7.29
CA GLU A 93 -20.47 22.71 -6.32
C GLU A 93 -19.24 23.22 -5.54
N LYS A 94 -19.39 24.40 -4.92
CA LYS A 94 -18.27 24.97 -4.14
C LYS A 94 -17.84 24.02 -3.04
N ASP A 95 -16.57 23.66 -3.00
CA ASP A 95 -15.94 22.84 -1.99
C ASP A 95 -14.56 23.39 -1.62
N CYS A 96 -14.05 23.00 -0.46
CA CYS A 96 -12.70 23.37 -0.02
C CYS A 96 -12.07 22.27 0.85
N TRP A 97 -10.74 22.25 0.87
CA TRP A 97 -9.99 21.25 1.63
C TRP A 97 -10.26 21.33 3.16
N GLN A 98 -10.65 22.50 3.69
CA GLN A 98 -10.96 22.67 5.12
C GLN A 98 -12.19 21.85 5.53
N TRP A 99 -13.21 21.78 4.70
CA TRP A 99 -14.39 20.95 4.95
C TRP A 99 -14.04 19.47 4.83
N HIS A 100 -13.23 19.12 3.82
CA HIS A 100 -12.72 17.75 3.68
C HIS A 100 -11.88 17.31 4.89
N TYR A 101 -10.99 18.18 5.39
CA TYR A 101 -10.21 17.95 6.59
C TYR A 101 -11.11 17.76 7.82
N TYR A 102 -12.10 18.64 8.02
CA TYR A 102 -13.06 18.51 9.11
C TYR A 102 -13.78 17.16 9.08
N ASP A 103 -14.33 16.77 7.93
CA ASP A 103 -15.03 15.51 7.77
C ASP A 103 -14.13 14.31 8.07
N THR A 104 -12.86 14.37 7.67
CA THR A 104 -11.87 13.30 7.93
C THR A 104 -11.59 13.14 9.41
N VAL A 105 -11.39 14.23 10.13
CA VAL A 105 -11.11 14.21 11.57
C VAL A 105 -12.36 13.84 12.37
N HIS A 106 -13.50 14.44 12.03
CA HIS A 106 -14.78 14.17 12.68
C HIS A 106 -15.26 12.72 12.43
N GLY A 107 -15.13 12.23 11.19
CA GLY A 107 -15.48 10.84 10.84
C GLY A 107 -14.54 9.81 11.48
N GLY A 108 -13.33 10.19 11.84
CA GLY A 108 -12.40 9.39 12.64
C GLY A 108 -12.59 9.56 14.15
N ASP A 109 -13.75 10.07 14.59
CA ASP A 109 -14.11 10.29 15.99
C ASP A 109 -13.05 11.10 16.78
N TRP A 110 -12.41 12.06 16.12
CA TRP A 110 -11.33 12.92 16.62
C TRP A 110 -10.05 12.16 17.02
N LEU A 111 -9.96 10.86 16.72
CA LEU A 111 -8.79 10.01 17.01
C LEU A 111 -7.77 9.97 15.89
N SER A 112 -8.10 10.56 14.74
CA SER A 112 -7.20 10.62 13.58
C SER A 112 -5.97 11.50 13.85
N ASP A 113 -4.84 11.15 13.26
CA ASP A 113 -3.69 12.05 13.16
C ASP A 113 -4.10 13.27 12.32
N GLN A 114 -4.18 14.43 12.98
CA GLN A 114 -4.71 15.64 12.37
C GLN A 114 -3.77 16.25 11.33
N ASP A 115 -2.46 16.07 11.48
CA ASP A 115 -1.50 16.55 10.48
C ASP A 115 -1.56 15.71 9.22
N ALA A 116 -1.68 14.38 9.35
CA ALA A 116 -1.90 13.48 8.22
C ALA A 116 -3.24 13.76 7.52
N ALA A 117 -4.33 13.94 8.27
CA ALA A 117 -5.65 14.27 7.72
C ALA A 117 -5.63 15.62 6.97
N LYS A 118 -4.91 16.62 7.49
CA LYS A 118 -4.75 17.94 6.86
C LYS A 118 -3.95 17.84 5.56
N MET A 119 -2.86 17.08 5.56
CA MET A 119 -2.05 16.84 4.37
C MET A 119 -2.90 16.14 3.30
N LEU A 120 -3.58 15.04 3.65
CA LEU A 120 -4.48 14.31 2.75
C LEU A 120 -5.52 15.24 2.12
N ALA A 121 -6.24 16.03 2.92
CA ALA A 121 -7.29 16.90 2.41
C ALA A 121 -6.77 18.02 1.47
N LYS A 122 -5.58 18.55 1.74
CA LYS A 122 -4.95 19.56 0.89
C LYS A 122 -4.47 19.00 -0.44
N GLU A 123 -3.86 17.82 -0.41
CA GLU A 123 -3.21 17.22 -1.58
C GLU A 123 -4.17 16.36 -2.42
N ALA A 124 -5.36 16.05 -1.89
CA ALA A 124 -6.34 15.19 -2.56
C ALA A 124 -6.69 15.65 -3.98
N ARG A 125 -6.81 16.96 -4.20
CA ARG A 125 -7.11 17.52 -5.52
C ARG A 125 -6.02 17.19 -6.53
N ASP A 126 -4.79 17.48 -6.20
CA ASP A 126 -3.64 17.28 -7.09
C ASP A 126 -3.41 15.79 -7.32
N THR A 127 -3.63 14.96 -6.28
CA THR A 127 -3.59 13.50 -6.39
C THR A 127 -4.62 12.95 -7.38
N VAL A 128 -5.86 13.47 -7.38
CA VAL A 128 -6.88 13.02 -8.34
C VAL A 128 -6.51 13.41 -9.76
N ILE A 129 -5.96 14.60 -9.96
CA ILE A 129 -5.47 15.08 -11.27
C ILE A 129 -4.27 14.21 -11.73
N GLU A 130 -3.36 13.88 -10.84
CA GLU A 130 -2.24 13.00 -11.17
C GLU A 130 -2.71 11.60 -11.56
N LEU A 131 -3.67 11.02 -10.83
CA LEU A 131 -4.28 9.73 -11.16
C LEU A 131 -4.96 9.75 -12.53
N GLU A 132 -5.62 10.85 -12.88
CA GLU A 132 -6.17 11.04 -14.22
C GLU A 132 -5.07 11.02 -15.30
N HIS A 133 -3.95 11.71 -15.06
CA HIS A 133 -2.80 11.67 -15.95
C HIS A 133 -2.14 10.30 -16.06
N PHE A 134 -2.30 9.45 -15.04
CA PHE A 134 -1.87 8.04 -15.10
C PHE A 134 -2.85 7.14 -15.86
N GLY A 135 -4.01 7.68 -16.29
CA GLY A 135 -4.98 6.95 -17.08
C GLY A 135 -6.21 6.46 -16.31
N VAL A 136 -6.46 6.94 -15.09
CA VAL A 136 -7.70 6.65 -14.38
C VAL A 136 -8.87 7.30 -15.12
N ALA A 137 -9.77 6.48 -15.65
CA ALA A 137 -10.94 6.93 -16.41
C ALA A 137 -12.08 7.36 -15.49
N PHE A 138 -11.95 8.52 -14.86
CA PHE A 138 -13.01 9.10 -14.05
C PHE A 138 -14.27 9.37 -14.88
N SER A 139 -15.44 9.19 -14.27
CA SER A 139 -16.72 9.63 -14.84
C SER A 139 -16.72 11.15 -15.03
N ARG A 140 -17.39 11.62 -16.11
CA ARG A 140 -17.39 13.02 -16.50
C ARG A 140 -18.75 13.66 -16.37
N THR A 141 -18.76 14.95 -16.15
CA THR A 141 -19.91 15.83 -16.36
C THR A 141 -20.12 16.08 -17.86
N GLU A 142 -21.25 16.67 -18.24
CA GLU A 142 -21.55 17.01 -19.64
C GLU A 142 -20.54 17.99 -20.24
N ASP A 143 -19.98 18.88 -19.41
CA ASP A 143 -18.96 19.86 -19.79
C ASP A 143 -17.50 19.33 -19.66
N GLY A 144 -17.36 18.01 -19.39
CA GLY A 144 -16.06 17.30 -19.45
C GLY A 144 -15.24 17.32 -18.16
N HIS A 145 -15.71 17.94 -17.07
CA HIS A 145 -15.02 17.89 -15.78
C HIS A 145 -15.14 16.51 -15.11
N ILE A 146 -14.21 16.19 -14.20
CA ILE A 146 -14.32 15.00 -13.36
C ILE A 146 -15.60 15.10 -12.53
N ASN A 147 -16.49 14.13 -12.69
CA ASN A 147 -17.76 14.09 -11.96
C ASN A 147 -17.54 13.63 -10.53
N GLN A 148 -18.36 14.12 -9.62
CA GLN A 148 -18.34 13.80 -8.20
C GLN A 148 -19.74 13.44 -7.74
N ARG A 149 -19.84 12.52 -6.78
CA ARG A 149 -21.09 12.06 -6.20
C ARG A 149 -21.14 12.23 -4.70
N PHE A 150 -22.34 12.21 -4.15
CA PHE A 150 -22.54 12.14 -2.71
C PHE A 150 -21.96 10.83 -2.17
N PHE A 151 -21.35 10.92 -1.00
CA PHE A 151 -20.91 9.78 -0.23
C PHE A 151 -21.10 10.09 1.26
N GLY A 152 -21.38 9.05 2.07
CA GLY A 152 -21.63 9.25 3.49
C GLY A 152 -20.49 9.96 4.20
N GLY A 153 -20.82 10.96 5.02
CA GLY A 153 -19.84 11.74 5.77
C GLY A 153 -19.17 12.89 5.00
N HIS A 154 -19.48 13.09 3.71
CA HIS A 154 -19.00 14.27 2.98
C HIS A 154 -19.93 15.45 3.19
N THR A 155 -19.42 16.51 3.80
CA THR A 155 -20.23 17.69 4.16
C THR A 155 -19.57 19.02 3.76
N ALA A 156 -20.39 20.01 3.51
CA ALA A 156 -20.01 21.40 3.43
C ALA A 156 -20.27 22.11 4.76
N ASP A 157 -19.68 23.28 4.92
CA ASP A 157 -19.85 24.15 6.08
C ASP A 157 -19.70 23.42 7.43
N PHE A 158 -18.65 22.55 7.50
CA PHE A 158 -18.29 21.82 8.72
C PHE A 158 -19.44 21.00 9.30
N GLY A 159 -20.03 20.14 8.46
CA GLY A 159 -21.07 19.21 8.88
C GLY A 159 -22.51 19.66 8.64
N GLN A 160 -22.72 20.84 8.04
CA GLN A 160 -24.08 21.42 7.93
C GLN A 160 -24.93 20.82 6.80
N GLN A 161 -24.33 20.46 5.67
CA GLN A 161 -25.06 19.94 4.52
C GLN A 161 -24.22 18.92 3.72
N PRO A 162 -24.86 17.90 3.10
CA PRO A 162 -24.15 16.96 2.25
C PRO A 162 -23.53 17.66 1.03
N ILE A 163 -22.36 17.16 0.60
CA ILE A 163 -21.66 17.66 -0.60
C ILE A 163 -21.16 16.51 -1.48
N ARG A 164 -21.09 16.72 -2.78
CA ARG A 164 -20.51 15.80 -3.76
C ARG A 164 -19.00 15.98 -3.80
N ARG A 165 -18.28 15.11 -3.10
CA ARG A 165 -16.81 15.15 -3.01
C ARG A 165 -16.14 13.90 -3.57
N ALA A 166 -16.86 12.79 -3.72
CA ALA A 166 -16.28 11.54 -4.19
C ALA A 166 -16.13 11.54 -5.71
N ALA A 167 -14.92 11.70 -6.22
CA ALA A 167 -14.60 11.46 -7.63
C ALA A 167 -14.64 9.96 -7.90
N TYR A 168 -15.33 9.53 -8.96
CA TYR A 168 -15.66 8.12 -9.17
C TYR A 168 -15.46 7.68 -10.62
N ALA A 169 -15.39 6.38 -10.84
CA ALA A 169 -15.41 5.73 -12.15
C ALA A 169 -16.44 4.60 -12.12
N ALA A 170 -17.70 4.94 -12.34
CA ALA A 170 -18.87 4.06 -12.10
C ALA A 170 -18.79 3.41 -10.71
N ASP A 171 -18.67 2.09 -10.63
CA ASP A 171 -18.52 1.29 -9.42
C ASP A 171 -17.13 0.62 -9.31
N ARG A 172 -16.15 1.07 -10.12
CA ARG A 172 -14.85 0.40 -10.31
C ARG A 172 -13.66 1.32 -10.05
N ILE A 173 -13.83 2.37 -9.28
CA ILE A 173 -12.77 3.37 -9.08
C ILE A 173 -11.48 2.75 -8.50
N GLY A 174 -11.60 1.84 -7.53
CA GLY A 174 -10.45 1.17 -6.93
C GLY A 174 -9.68 0.32 -7.94
N HIS A 175 -10.40 -0.43 -8.78
CA HIS A 175 -9.79 -1.19 -9.86
C HIS A 175 -9.08 -0.27 -10.87
N GLN A 176 -9.70 0.84 -11.26
CA GLN A 176 -9.10 1.81 -12.17
C GLN A 176 -7.81 2.42 -11.60
N ILE A 177 -7.84 2.86 -10.33
CA ILE A 177 -6.67 3.41 -9.64
C ILE A 177 -5.54 2.38 -9.59
N LEU A 178 -5.84 1.18 -9.10
CA LEU A 178 -4.84 0.13 -8.92
C LEU A 178 -4.21 -0.27 -10.26
N TYR A 179 -5.04 -0.46 -11.28
CA TYR A 179 -4.58 -0.83 -12.62
C TYR A 179 -3.69 0.25 -13.25
N SER A 180 -4.12 1.52 -13.18
CA SER A 180 -3.35 2.65 -13.73
C SER A 180 -2.00 2.82 -13.02
N LEU A 181 -1.96 2.71 -11.69
CA LEU A 181 -0.72 2.76 -10.92
C LEU A 181 0.21 1.60 -11.25
N TRP A 182 -0.32 0.39 -11.34
CA TRP A 182 0.45 -0.81 -11.71
C TRP A 182 1.02 -0.67 -13.12
N GLN A 183 0.19 -0.29 -14.10
CA GLN A 183 0.63 -0.08 -15.48
C GLN A 183 1.74 0.97 -15.54
N LYS A 184 1.61 2.07 -14.80
CA LYS A 184 2.63 3.11 -14.75
C LYS A 184 3.94 2.62 -14.14
N CYS A 185 3.88 1.78 -13.12
CA CYS A 185 5.08 1.13 -12.57
C CYS A 185 5.78 0.24 -13.60
N ILE A 186 5.03 -0.50 -14.42
CA ILE A 186 5.61 -1.31 -15.51
C ILE A 186 6.26 -0.43 -16.57
N GLU A 187 5.63 0.66 -16.98
CA GLU A 187 6.19 1.64 -17.92
C GLU A 187 7.52 2.21 -17.42
N GLU A 188 7.61 2.50 -16.12
CA GLU A 188 8.84 2.99 -15.47
C GLU A 188 9.87 1.88 -15.18
N ASN A 189 9.62 0.64 -15.60
CA ASN A 189 10.46 -0.53 -15.36
C ASN A 189 10.73 -0.82 -13.88
N ILE A 190 9.75 -0.54 -13.01
CA ILE A 190 9.82 -0.90 -11.59
C ILE A 190 9.59 -2.40 -11.46
N LYS A 191 10.51 -3.09 -10.79
CA LYS A 191 10.39 -4.53 -10.55
C LYS A 191 9.29 -4.79 -9.52
N ILE A 192 8.32 -5.64 -9.86
CA ILE A 192 7.26 -6.10 -8.96
C ILE A 192 7.37 -7.62 -8.85
N GLU A 193 7.49 -8.15 -7.64
CA GLU A 193 7.50 -9.58 -7.36
C GLU A 193 6.24 -9.97 -6.58
N GLU A 194 5.55 -10.97 -7.12
CA GLU A 194 4.28 -11.48 -6.65
C GLU A 194 4.46 -12.86 -5.98
N ASP A 195 3.52 -13.23 -5.09
CA ASP A 195 3.53 -14.48 -4.35
C ASP A 195 4.77 -14.60 -3.41
N ILE A 196 5.14 -13.46 -2.82
CA ILE A 196 6.22 -13.33 -1.84
C ILE A 196 5.64 -12.85 -0.51
N TYR A 197 5.62 -13.73 0.48
CA TYR A 197 5.11 -13.42 1.81
C TYR A 197 6.25 -12.97 2.74
N VAL A 198 6.28 -11.69 3.07
CA VAL A 198 7.28 -11.14 4.00
C VAL A 198 6.90 -11.51 5.43
N THR A 199 7.79 -12.20 6.13
CA THR A 199 7.60 -12.65 7.51
C THR A 199 8.24 -11.72 8.51
N ASP A 200 9.42 -11.17 8.19
CA ASP A 200 10.22 -10.38 9.11
C ASP A 200 11.07 -9.32 8.41
N LEU A 201 11.55 -8.36 9.20
CA LEU A 201 12.65 -7.49 8.82
C LEU A 201 13.99 -8.14 9.17
N ALA A 202 14.93 -8.13 8.25
CA ALA A 202 16.31 -8.53 8.54
C ALA A 202 17.02 -7.38 9.27
N ILE A 203 17.19 -7.52 10.59
CA ILE A 203 17.76 -6.48 11.45
C ILE A 203 19.19 -6.86 11.85
N ASN A 204 20.11 -5.93 11.67
CA ASN A 204 21.45 -6.01 12.25
C ASN A 204 21.41 -5.46 13.68
N HIS A 205 21.42 -6.36 14.66
CA HIS A 205 21.35 -5.98 16.07
C HIS A 205 22.59 -5.23 16.59
N LYS A 206 23.75 -5.31 15.89
CA LYS A 206 24.96 -4.56 16.30
C LYS A 206 24.87 -3.09 15.91
N SER A 207 24.36 -2.80 14.73
CA SER A 207 24.18 -1.43 14.22
C SER A 207 22.78 -0.87 14.44
N ASN A 208 21.84 -1.69 14.94
CA ASN A 208 20.41 -1.37 15.07
C ASN A 208 19.81 -0.80 13.77
N SER A 209 20.12 -1.47 12.66
CA SER A 209 19.68 -1.04 11.33
C SER A 209 19.00 -2.18 10.58
N VAL A 210 18.08 -1.82 9.68
CA VAL A 210 17.45 -2.76 8.74
C VAL A 210 18.42 -3.05 7.61
N GLU A 211 18.64 -4.32 7.29
CA GLU A 211 19.47 -4.79 6.16
C GLU A 211 18.64 -5.37 5.00
N GLY A 212 17.33 -5.45 5.17
CA GLY A 212 16.41 -6.03 4.20
C GLY A 212 15.22 -6.70 4.85
N ILE A 213 14.73 -7.75 4.22
CA ILE A 213 13.57 -8.51 4.65
C ILE A 213 13.84 -10.01 4.63
N ILE A 214 13.07 -10.77 5.41
CA ILE A 214 12.95 -12.22 5.32
C ILE A 214 11.58 -12.52 4.71
N ALA A 215 11.56 -13.33 3.67
CA ALA A 215 10.34 -13.62 2.96
C ALA A 215 10.24 -15.09 2.54
N LEU A 216 9.02 -15.61 2.51
CA LEU A 216 8.69 -16.90 1.92
C LEU A 216 8.26 -16.68 0.47
N ASN A 217 8.99 -17.27 -0.45
CA ASN A 217 8.56 -17.36 -1.84
C ASN A 217 7.55 -18.52 -1.94
N GLU A 218 6.27 -18.17 -2.13
CA GLU A 218 5.18 -19.16 -2.10
C GLU A 218 5.22 -20.12 -3.30
N LYS A 219 5.82 -19.71 -4.42
CA LYS A 219 5.97 -20.56 -5.62
C LYS A 219 7.04 -21.65 -5.41
N SER A 220 8.15 -21.29 -4.81
CA SER A 220 9.27 -22.22 -4.60
C SER A 220 9.24 -22.91 -3.23
N GLY A 221 8.48 -22.39 -2.25
CA GLY A 221 8.46 -22.82 -0.87
C GLY A 221 9.76 -22.47 -0.10
N LYS A 222 10.61 -21.59 -0.64
CA LYS A 222 11.89 -21.22 -0.04
C LYS A 222 11.76 -19.98 0.82
N VAL A 223 12.51 -19.95 1.91
CA VAL A 223 12.71 -18.75 2.72
C VAL A 223 13.96 -18.04 2.24
N GLU A 224 13.82 -16.75 1.91
CA GLU A 224 14.87 -15.94 1.29
C GLU A 224 15.11 -14.66 2.11
N LYS A 225 16.37 -14.24 2.23
CA LYS A 225 16.72 -12.90 2.70
C LYS A 225 16.94 -12.02 1.48
N ILE A 226 16.13 -10.97 1.34
CA ILE A 226 16.29 -9.97 0.28
C ILE A 226 16.95 -8.74 0.90
N CYS A 227 18.17 -8.43 0.48
CA CYS A 227 18.94 -7.31 1.02
C CYS A 227 18.44 -5.98 0.48
N ALA A 228 18.29 -4.98 1.36
CA ALA A 228 17.86 -3.64 1.00
C ALA A 228 18.49 -2.59 1.92
N ARG A 229 18.78 -1.40 1.36
CA ARG A 229 19.23 -0.25 2.15
C ARG A 229 18.07 0.39 2.92
N ASN A 230 16.89 0.40 2.31
CA ASN A 230 15.68 0.98 2.87
C ASN A 230 14.52 0.02 2.65
N VAL A 231 13.63 -0.08 3.63
CA VAL A 231 12.41 -0.87 3.55
C VAL A 231 11.23 0.04 3.86
N LEU A 232 10.26 0.07 2.96
CA LEU A 232 8.99 0.76 3.15
C LEU A 232 7.88 -0.28 3.38
N ILE A 233 7.15 -0.14 4.48
CA ILE A 233 6.00 -0.98 4.79
C ILE A 233 4.74 -0.30 4.30
N ALA A 234 4.07 -0.89 3.29
CA ALA A 234 2.83 -0.41 2.67
C ALA A 234 1.77 -1.53 2.61
N THR A 235 1.69 -2.30 3.70
CA THR A 235 0.91 -3.55 3.78
C THR A 235 -0.59 -3.35 3.99
N GLY A 236 -1.06 -2.11 4.06
CA GLY A 236 -2.45 -1.76 4.32
C GLY A 236 -2.81 -1.84 5.81
N GLY A 237 -4.11 -1.81 6.10
CA GLY A 237 -4.63 -1.82 7.45
C GLY A 237 -4.59 -3.19 8.12
N ALA A 238 -4.62 -3.20 9.46
CA ALA A 238 -4.57 -4.39 10.31
C ALA A 238 -5.95 -4.88 10.80
N GLY A 239 -7.06 -4.38 10.23
CA GLY A 239 -8.43 -4.65 10.68
C GLY A 239 -8.89 -6.13 10.62
N ARG A 240 -8.03 -7.04 10.13
CA ARG A 240 -8.29 -8.50 10.24
C ARG A 240 -7.60 -9.14 11.44
N LEU A 241 -6.77 -8.39 12.16
CA LEU A 241 -6.04 -8.85 13.33
C LEU A 241 -6.67 -8.36 14.64
N PHE A 242 -7.47 -7.30 14.57
CA PHE A 242 -8.10 -6.63 15.72
C PHE A 242 -9.59 -6.44 15.52
#